data_b413ee9be8fbdda94c49ebb60b4e181d
#
_entry.id   b413ee9be8fbdda94c49ebb60b4e181d
#
_cell.length_a   1.000
_cell.length_b   1.000
_cell.length_c   1.000
_cell.angle_alpha   90.00
_cell.angle_beta   90.00
_cell.angle_gamma   90.00
#
_symmetry.space_group_name_H-M   'P 1'
#
loop_
_entity.id
_entity.type
_entity.pdbx_description
1 polymer ?
#
loop_
_entity_poly.entity_id
_entity_poly.type
_entity_poly.pdbx_seq_one_letter_code
_entity_poly.pdbx_strand_id
1 'polypeptide(L)'
;STIGIILSCYTVAALCIRPFSGYFLDSFARKPLYLMAYFIFMTMFAGYIIAGSLTLFIMFRIIQGVSFGMVTVGGNTVVIDIMPSSRRGEGLGYYGLSNNIAMAVGPMSGLFLHDAGMSFTTIFCCSLGSCMAGFVCASLVKTPYKPPVRREPISLDRFILLKGIPAGISLLLLSIPYGMTTNYVAMYAKQIGINATTGFFFTFMAIGMAISRIFSGKIVDRGKITQVISAGLYLVVFSFFLLSACVYLISWNNMVCTIVFFSVALLLGVGFGIMFPAYNTLFVNLAPNSQRGTATSTYLTSWDVGIGIGMLTGGYIAEVSTFDKAYLFGACLTIVSMLYFNGKVAPNYHKNKLR
;
A
#
# COMPACT_ATOMS: atom_id res chain seq x y z
N SER A 1 -12.58 -2.53 22.47
CA SER A 1 -13.49 -1.41 22.33
C SER A 1 -14.16 -1.37 20.94
N THR A 2 -15.39 -0.90 20.89
CA THR A 2 -16.27 -0.89 19.71
C THR A 2 -15.64 -0.19 18.50
N ILE A 3 -14.92 0.92 18.70
CA ILE A 3 -14.24 1.67 17.64
C ILE A 3 -13.19 0.81 16.93
N GLY A 4 -12.41 0.04 17.67
CA GLY A 4 -11.42 -0.88 17.10
C GLY A 4 -12.06 -1.94 16.21
N ILE A 5 -13.19 -2.49 16.61
CA ILE A 5 -13.95 -3.47 15.82
C ILE A 5 -14.42 -2.84 14.51
N ILE A 6 -14.99 -1.64 14.56
CA ILE A 6 -15.50 -0.92 13.38
C ILE A 6 -14.38 -0.66 12.36
N LEU A 7 -13.21 -0.26 12.82
CA LEU A 7 -12.05 -0.01 11.95
C LEU A 7 -11.49 -1.32 11.38
N SER A 8 -11.40 -2.36 12.22
CA SER A 8 -10.83 -3.66 11.82
C SER A 8 -11.71 -4.40 10.81
N CYS A 9 -13.05 -4.36 10.96
CA CYS A 9 -13.97 -5.04 10.04
C CYS A 9 -13.75 -4.67 8.58
N TYR A 10 -13.53 -3.39 8.28
CA TYR A 10 -13.25 -2.91 6.93
C TYR A 10 -11.95 -3.49 6.37
N THR A 11 -10.88 -3.42 7.16
CA THR A 11 -9.56 -3.89 6.73
C THR A 11 -9.51 -5.39 6.54
N VAL A 12 -10.11 -6.15 7.47
CA VAL A 12 -10.20 -7.62 7.37
C VAL A 12 -11.03 -8.03 6.15
N ALA A 13 -12.18 -7.38 5.93
CA ALA A 13 -13.01 -7.66 4.76
C ALA A 13 -12.28 -7.39 3.44
N ALA A 14 -11.55 -6.26 3.36
CA ALA A 14 -10.73 -5.92 2.19
C ALA A 14 -9.63 -6.96 1.96
N LEU A 15 -8.95 -7.41 3.01
CA LEU A 15 -7.88 -8.40 2.91
C LEU A 15 -8.41 -9.77 2.47
N CYS A 16 -9.53 -10.22 3.04
CA CYS A 16 -10.14 -11.51 2.70
C CYS A 16 -10.58 -11.62 1.23
N ILE A 17 -11.10 -10.52 0.65
CA ILE A 17 -11.58 -10.55 -0.74
C ILE A 17 -10.45 -10.46 -1.78
N ARG A 18 -9.26 -9.95 -1.43
CA ARG A 18 -8.20 -9.69 -2.41
C ARG A 18 -7.78 -10.89 -3.26
N PRO A 19 -7.51 -12.09 -2.72
CA PRO A 19 -7.19 -13.26 -3.56
C PRO A 19 -8.30 -13.58 -4.55
N PHE A 20 -9.56 -13.46 -4.13
CA PHE A 20 -10.72 -13.66 -4.99
C PHE A 20 -10.88 -12.54 -6.03
N SER A 21 -10.53 -11.30 -5.68
CA SER A 21 -10.58 -10.16 -6.61
C SER A 21 -9.69 -10.39 -7.83
N GLY A 22 -8.49 -10.93 -7.63
CA GLY A 22 -7.59 -11.30 -8.72
C GLY A 22 -8.24 -12.30 -9.68
N TYR A 23 -8.77 -13.38 -9.12
CA TYR A 23 -9.48 -14.42 -9.87
C TYR A 23 -10.68 -13.87 -10.66
N PHE A 24 -11.52 -13.06 -10.02
CA PHE A 24 -12.69 -12.49 -10.69
C PHE A 24 -12.29 -11.54 -11.83
N LEU A 25 -11.30 -10.67 -11.62
CA LEU A 25 -10.80 -9.74 -12.64
C LEU A 25 -10.13 -10.44 -13.83
N ASP A 26 -9.60 -11.65 -13.63
CA ASP A 26 -9.02 -12.45 -14.71
C ASP A 26 -10.06 -13.31 -15.40
N SER A 27 -11.15 -13.69 -14.72
CA SER A 27 -12.21 -14.55 -15.25
C SER A 27 -13.36 -13.79 -15.93
N PHE A 28 -13.57 -12.53 -15.57
CA PHE A 28 -14.65 -11.69 -16.08
C PHE A 28 -14.11 -10.43 -16.79
N ALA A 29 -15.00 -9.69 -17.44
CA ALA A 29 -14.64 -8.40 -18.05
C ALA A 29 -14.19 -7.41 -16.97
N ARG A 30 -12.92 -7.01 -17.02
CA ARG A 30 -12.24 -6.24 -15.94
C ARG A 30 -12.90 -4.90 -15.66
N LYS A 31 -13.16 -4.08 -16.70
CA LYS A 31 -13.71 -2.75 -16.50
C LYS A 31 -15.14 -2.77 -15.92
N PRO A 32 -16.10 -3.53 -16.43
CA PRO A 32 -17.42 -3.62 -15.83
C PRO A 32 -17.40 -4.08 -14.37
N LEU A 33 -16.59 -5.09 -14.06
CA LEU A 33 -16.44 -5.60 -12.69
C LEU A 33 -15.83 -4.55 -11.76
N TYR A 34 -14.81 -3.84 -12.22
CA TYR A 34 -14.20 -2.72 -11.49
C TYR A 34 -15.22 -1.61 -11.22
N LEU A 35 -15.99 -1.20 -12.23
CA LEU A 35 -17.01 -0.16 -12.07
C LEU A 35 -18.15 -0.59 -11.15
N MET A 36 -18.57 -1.86 -11.22
CA MET A 36 -19.57 -2.41 -10.30
C MET A 36 -19.07 -2.36 -8.84
N ALA A 37 -17.86 -2.81 -8.60
CA ALA A 37 -17.27 -2.74 -7.26
C ALA A 37 -17.10 -1.28 -6.79
N TYR A 38 -16.72 -0.38 -7.68
CA TYR A 38 -16.59 1.03 -7.36
C TYR A 38 -17.95 1.68 -7.05
N PHE A 39 -18.98 1.32 -7.79
CA PHE A 39 -20.35 1.78 -7.51
C PHE A 39 -20.81 1.34 -6.12
N ILE A 40 -20.61 0.05 -5.76
CA ILE A 40 -20.95 -0.44 -4.41
C ILE A 40 -20.12 0.30 -3.36
N PHE A 41 -18.82 0.48 -3.56
CA PHE A 41 -17.95 1.23 -2.63
C PHE A 41 -18.47 2.64 -2.38
N MET A 42 -18.83 3.35 -3.44
CA MET A 42 -19.35 4.72 -3.39
C MET A 42 -20.69 4.80 -2.64
N THR A 43 -21.62 3.89 -2.92
CA THR A 43 -22.97 3.91 -2.32
C THR A 43 -22.95 3.64 -0.81
N MET A 44 -21.89 3.03 -0.27
CA MET A 44 -21.76 2.83 1.18
C MET A 44 -21.63 4.14 1.96
N PHE A 45 -21.15 5.22 1.35
CA PHE A 45 -21.16 6.55 1.99
C PHE A 45 -22.58 7.06 2.17
N ALA A 46 -23.48 6.82 1.23
CA ALA A 46 -24.91 7.08 1.41
C ALA A 46 -25.51 6.17 2.49
N GLY A 47 -25.06 4.91 2.55
CA GLY A 47 -25.44 3.98 3.61
C GLY A 47 -25.09 4.51 5.01
N TYR A 48 -23.93 5.13 5.18
CA TYR A 48 -23.54 5.71 6.49
C TYR A 48 -24.44 6.85 6.93
N ILE A 49 -24.97 7.62 6.01
CA ILE A 49 -25.89 8.74 6.31
C ILE A 49 -27.21 8.22 6.86
N ILE A 50 -27.68 7.07 6.35
CA ILE A 50 -28.97 6.48 6.73
C ILE A 50 -28.85 5.39 7.82
N ALA A 51 -27.64 5.09 8.26
CA ALA A 51 -27.39 4.06 9.27
C ALA A 51 -27.99 4.46 10.63
N GLY A 52 -29.17 3.92 10.95
CA GLY A 52 -29.86 4.16 12.21
C GLY A 52 -29.41 3.29 13.38
N SER A 53 -28.49 2.31 13.16
CA SER A 53 -27.94 1.44 14.19
C SER A 53 -26.48 1.13 13.95
N LEU A 54 -25.77 0.81 15.05
CA LEU A 54 -24.36 0.42 15.00
C LEU A 54 -24.16 -0.85 14.15
N THR A 55 -25.05 -1.82 14.26
CA THR A 55 -24.99 -3.06 13.49
C THR A 55 -25.07 -2.78 11.98
N LEU A 56 -26.00 -1.93 11.57
CA LEU A 56 -26.14 -1.55 10.16
C LEU A 56 -24.90 -0.79 9.65
N PHE A 57 -24.34 0.08 10.49
CA PHE A 57 -23.09 0.78 10.16
C PHE A 57 -21.92 -0.21 9.96
N ILE A 58 -21.77 -1.20 10.84
CA ILE A 58 -20.75 -2.26 10.70
C ILE A 58 -20.98 -3.07 9.42
N MET A 59 -22.21 -3.42 9.08
CA MET A 59 -22.50 -4.11 7.83
C MET A 59 -22.08 -3.30 6.61
N PHE A 60 -22.38 -2.01 6.57
CA PHE A 60 -21.90 -1.12 5.50
C PHE A 60 -20.38 -1.03 5.45
N ARG A 61 -19.68 -1.01 6.60
CA ARG A 61 -18.22 -1.05 6.67
C ARG A 61 -17.64 -2.34 6.08
N ILE A 62 -18.24 -3.48 6.35
CA ILE A 62 -17.81 -4.78 5.78
C ILE A 62 -18.01 -4.79 4.27
N ILE A 63 -19.18 -4.38 3.77
CA ILE A 63 -19.48 -4.31 2.32
C ILE A 63 -18.52 -3.34 1.63
N GLN A 64 -18.27 -2.19 2.24
CA GLN A 64 -17.32 -1.21 1.73
C GLN A 64 -15.90 -1.77 1.69
N GLY A 65 -15.48 -2.53 2.71
CA GLY A 65 -14.18 -3.18 2.75
C GLY A 65 -14.00 -4.21 1.63
N VAL A 66 -15.01 -5.07 1.41
CA VAL A 66 -15.04 -6.01 0.29
C VAL A 66 -14.91 -5.26 -1.05
N SER A 67 -15.72 -4.23 -1.24
CA SER A 67 -15.68 -3.41 -2.47
C SER A 67 -14.35 -2.71 -2.66
N PHE A 68 -13.74 -2.19 -1.59
CA PHE A 68 -12.43 -1.55 -1.61
C PHE A 68 -11.31 -2.52 -2.04
N GLY A 69 -11.34 -3.76 -1.52
CA GLY A 69 -10.40 -4.79 -1.93
C GLY A 69 -10.47 -5.06 -3.44
N MET A 70 -11.67 -5.11 -4.01
CA MET A 70 -11.87 -5.26 -5.46
C MET A 70 -11.47 -4.01 -6.25
N VAL A 71 -11.83 -2.82 -5.78
CA VAL A 71 -11.51 -1.53 -6.44
C VAL A 71 -10.01 -1.32 -6.54
N THR A 72 -9.26 -1.59 -5.48
CA THR A 72 -7.80 -1.39 -5.48
C THR A 72 -7.07 -2.35 -6.42
N VAL A 73 -7.45 -3.62 -6.44
CA VAL A 73 -6.91 -4.61 -7.39
C VAL A 73 -7.36 -4.27 -8.82
N GLY A 74 -8.65 -3.95 -9.00
CA GLY A 74 -9.24 -3.62 -10.30
C GLY A 74 -8.64 -2.37 -10.93
N GLY A 75 -8.53 -1.30 -10.18
CA GLY A 75 -7.93 -0.03 -10.65
C GLY A 75 -6.48 -0.20 -11.09
N ASN A 76 -5.67 -0.89 -10.28
CA ASN A 76 -4.29 -1.20 -10.62
C ASN A 76 -4.20 -2.08 -11.89
N THR A 77 -5.05 -3.11 -12.00
CA THR A 77 -5.08 -4.00 -13.17
C THR A 77 -5.52 -3.26 -14.44
N VAL A 78 -6.49 -2.35 -14.33
CA VAL A 78 -6.94 -1.51 -15.47
C VAL A 78 -5.81 -0.59 -15.93
N VAL A 79 -5.08 0.04 -15.01
CA VAL A 79 -3.89 0.86 -15.37
C VAL A 79 -2.85 0.03 -16.11
N ILE A 80 -2.56 -1.19 -15.65
CA ILE A 80 -1.64 -2.11 -16.34
C ILE A 80 -2.12 -2.45 -17.74
N ASP A 81 -3.42 -2.58 -17.96
CA ASP A 81 -4.00 -2.96 -19.25
C ASP A 81 -3.99 -1.83 -20.28
N ILE A 82 -4.15 -0.58 -19.85
CA ILE A 82 -4.14 0.59 -20.74
C ILE A 82 -2.72 1.08 -21.06
N MET A 83 -1.73 0.77 -20.20
CA MET A 83 -0.35 1.21 -20.41
C MET A 83 0.41 0.28 -21.36
N PRO A 84 1.17 0.83 -22.32
CA PRO A 84 2.09 0.05 -23.13
C PRO A 84 3.16 -0.59 -22.25
N SER A 85 3.66 -1.77 -22.65
CA SER A 85 4.66 -2.51 -21.85
C SER A 85 5.95 -1.70 -21.59
N SER A 86 6.34 -0.84 -22.53
CA SER A 86 7.54 0.02 -22.46
C SER A 86 7.42 1.18 -21.46
N ARG A 87 6.22 1.53 -21.00
CA ARG A 87 5.97 2.66 -20.07
C ARG A 87 5.12 2.27 -18.87
N ARG A 88 5.04 0.98 -18.56
CA ARG A 88 4.19 0.46 -17.50
C ARG A 88 4.68 0.88 -16.10
N GLY A 89 5.98 0.87 -15.87
CA GLY A 89 6.57 1.33 -14.62
C GLY A 89 6.31 2.81 -14.37
N GLU A 90 6.43 3.64 -15.40
CA GLU A 90 6.09 5.07 -15.34
C GLU A 90 4.60 5.26 -15.00
N GLY A 91 3.70 4.55 -15.69
CA GLY A 91 2.26 4.63 -15.43
C GLY A 91 1.86 4.19 -14.02
N LEU A 92 2.44 3.10 -13.52
CA LEU A 92 2.24 2.64 -12.14
C LEU A 92 2.83 3.62 -11.11
N GLY A 93 3.91 4.32 -11.46
CA GLY A 93 4.47 5.40 -10.65
C GLY A 93 3.50 6.56 -10.48
N TYR A 94 2.92 7.06 -11.58
CA TYR A 94 1.89 8.12 -11.53
C TYR A 94 0.61 7.68 -10.81
N TYR A 95 0.14 6.46 -11.06
CA TYR A 95 -1.01 5.90 -10.35
C TYR A 95 -0.76 5.82 -8.84
N GLY A 96 0.43 5.37 -8.44
CA GLY A 96 0.81 5.34 -7.03
C GLY A 96 1.00 6.74 -6.43
N LEU A 97 1.42 7.74 -7.21
CA LEU A 97 1.52 9.14 -6.76
C LEU A 97 0.13 9.71 -6.43
N SER A 98 -0.87 9.46 -7.29
CA SER A 98 -2.24 9.90 -7.02
C SER A 98 -2.80 9.27 -5.74
N ASN A 99 -2.48 8.01 -5.47
CA ASN A 99 -2.84 7.33 -4.24
C ASN A 99 -2.19 7.99 -2.99
N ASN A 100 -0.92 8.38 -3.07
CA ASN A 100 -0.25 9.09 -1.96
C ASN A 100 -0.87 10.47 -1.70
N ILE A 101 -1.21 11.21 -2.75
CA ILE A 101 -1.90 12.51 -2.62
C ILE A 101 -3.25 12.30 -1.93
N ALA A 102 -4.01 11.29 -2.33
CA ALA A 102 -5.30 10.98 -1.72
C ALA A 102 -5.16 10.60 -0.23
N MET A 103 -4.14 9.82 0.14
CA MET A 103 -3.87 9.45 1.54
C MET A 103 -3.45 10.64 2.40
N ALA A 104 -2.86 11.68 1.83
CA ALA A 104 -2.52 12.91 2.54
C ALA A 104 -3.73 13.86 2.64
N VAL A 105 -4.39 14.12 1.49
CA VAL A 105 -5.47 15.11 1.39
C VAL A 105 -6.77 14.61 2.05
N GLY A 106 -7.05 13.31 1.97
CA GLY A 106 -8.30 12.74 2.50
C GLY A 106 -8.48 12.98 4.01
N PRO A 107 -7.58 12.48 4.87
CA PRO A 107 -7.66 12.70 6.31
C PRO A 107 -7.58 14.19 6.69
N MET A 108 -6.73 14.96 6.01
CA MET A 108 -6.60 16.40 6.25
C MET A 108 -7.93 17.13 5.98
N SER A 109 -8.58 16.84 4.86
CA SER A 109 -9.87 17.43 4.52
C SER A 109 -10.96 17.04 5.52
N GLY A 110 -10.99 15.76 5.92
CA GLY A 110 -11.95 15.27 6.91
C GLY A 110 -11.80 15.97 8.27
N LEU A 111 -10.58 16.11 8.77
CA LEU A 111 -10.29 16.83 10.02
C LEU A 111 -10.62 18.32 9.91
N PHE A 112 -10.26 18.97 8.81
CA PHE A 112 -10.58 20.38 8.60
C PHE A 112 -12.09 20.65 8.61
N LEU A 113 -12.89 19.80 7.94
CA LEU A 113 -14.34 19.92 7.96
C LEU A 113 -14.93 19.67 9.35
N HIS A 114 -14.38 18.71 10.09
CA HIS A 114 -14.79 18.44 11.48
C HIS A 114 -14.45 19.63 12.40
N ASP A 115 -13.25 20.17 12.31
CA ASP A 115 -12.80 21.31 13.12
C ASP A 115 -13.57 22.60 12.77
N ALA A 116 -14.06 22.73 11.53
CA ALA A 116 -14.96 23.78 11.09
C ALA A 116 -16.41 23.61 11.60
N GLY A 117 -16.68 22.59 12.45
CA GLY A 117 -18.01 22.33 13.03
C GLY A 117 -19.01 21.69 12.07
N MET A 118 -18.56 21.14 10.94
CA MET A 118 -19.42 20.46 10.00
C MET A 118 -19.91 19.12 10.56
N SER A 119 -21.19 18.76 10.26
CA SER A 119 -21.75 17.48 10.69
C SER A 119 -21.11 16.30 9.99
N PHE A 120 -21.11 15.12 10.61
CA PHE A 120 -20.66 13.88 9.96
C PHE A 120 -21.42 13.60 8.67
N THR A 121 -22.70 13.93 8.60
CA THR A 121 -23.52 13.84 7.38
C THR A 121 -22.89 14.64 6.24
N THR A 122 -22.48 15.89 6.51
CA THR A 122 -21.81 16.75 5.51
C THR A 122 -20.49 16.12 5.05
N ILE A 123 -19.68 15.57 5.97
CA ILE A 123 -18.41 14.91 5.65
C ILE A 123 -18.65 13.68 4.75
N PHE A 124 -19.67 12.88 5.06
CA PHE A 124 -20.02 11.72 4.21
C PHE A 124 -20.57 12.16 2.84
N CYS A 125 -21.32 13.25 2.76
CA CYS A 125 -21.77 13.82 1.47
C CYS A 125 -20.58 14.30 0.63
N CYS A 126 -19.60 14.96 1.23
CA CYS A 126 -18.36 15.36 0.53
C CYS A 126 -17.58 14.14 0.03
N SER A 127 -17.46 13.09 0.84
CA SER A 127 -16.83 11.83 0.47
C SER A 127 -17.56 11.15 -0.69
N LEU A 128 -18.90 11.10 -0.63
CA LEU A 128 -19.73 10.57 -1.71
C LEU A 128 -19.54 11.36 -3.00
N GLY A 129 -19.56 12.69 -2.94
CA GLY A 129 -19.34 13.57 -4.10
C GLY A 129 -17.96 13.35 -4.74
N SER A 130 -16.91 13.23 -3.93
CA SER A 130 -15.56 12.93 -4.41
C SER A 130 -15.50 11.55 -5.08
N CYS A 131 -16.14 10.53 -4.50
CA CYS A 131 -16.23 9.20 -5.09
C CYS A 131 -17.04 9.20 -6.39
N MET A 132 -18.14 9.97 -6.48
CA MET A 132 -18.92 10.13 -7.72
C MET A 132 -18.06 10.73 -8.84
N ALA A 133 -17.33 11.80 -8.56
CA ALA A 133 -16.41 12.40 -9.53
C ALA A 133 -15.40 11.37 -10.04
N GLY A 134 -14.76 10.62 -9.13
CA GLY A 134 -13.83 9.54 -9.47
C GLY A 134 -14.50 8.42 -10.27
N PHE A 135 -15.71 8.02 -9.93
CA PHE A 135 -16.48 7.02 -10.67
C PHE A 135 -16.77 7.44 -12.11
N VAL A 136 -17.20 8.69 -12.30
CA VAL A 136 -17.42 9.26 -13.64
C VAL A 136 -16.12 9.26 -14.44
N CYS A 137 -15.01 9.73 -13.86
CA CYS A 137 -13.70 9.68 -14.51
C CYS A 137 -13.31 8.23 -14.88
N ALA A 138 -13.48 7.27 -13.97
CA ALA A 138 -13.19 5.86 -14.23
C ALA A 138 -14.06 5.26 -15.35
N SER A 139 -15.32 5.65 -15.44
CA SER A 139 -16.25 5.21 -16.49
C SER A 139 -15.83 5.68 -17.88
N LEU A 140 -15.28 6.90 -17.98
CA LEU A 140 -14.81 7.50 -19.22
C LEU A 140 -13.50 6.92 -19.74
N VAL A 141 -12.71 6.25 -18.90
CA VAL A 141 -11.44 5.60 -19.32
C VAL A 141 -11.73 4.51 -20.36
N LYS A 142 -11.16 4.65 -21.54
CA LYS A 142 -11.25 3.61 -22.58
C LYS A 142 -10.27 2.49 -22.29
N THR A 143 -10.75 1.27 -22.19
CA THR A 143 -9.92 0.07 -22.01
C THR A 143 -9.93 -0.77 -23.27
N PRO A 144 -8.81 -1.42 -23.64
CA PRO A 144 -8.81 -2.36 -24.75
C PRO A 144 -9.79 -3.52 -24.45
N TYR A 145 -10.58 -3.89 -25.45
CA TYR A 145 -11.45 -5.04 -25.32
C TYR A 145 -10.59 -6.30 -25.15
N LYS A 146 -10.79 -7.01 -24.05
CA LYS A 146 -10.24 -8.35 -23.85
C LYS A 146 -11.39 -9.34 -23.72
N PRO A 147 -11.47 -10.33 -24.59
CA PRO A 147 -12.48 -11.38 -24.43
C PRO A 147 -12.27 -12.07 -23.07
N PRO A 148 -13.36 -12.49 -22.40
CA PRO A 148 -13.25 -13.27 -21.18
C PRO A 148 -12.42 -14.53 -21.46
N VAL A 149 -11.48 -14.82 -20.56
CA VAL A 149 -10.62 -16.01 -20.69
C VAL A 149 -11.51 -17.27 -20.62
N ARG A 150 -11.25 -18.24 -21.51
CA ARG A 150 -11.91 -19.54 -21.47
C ARG A 150 -11.85 -20.08 -20.02
N ARG A 151 -12.96 -20.66 -19.55
CA ARG A 151 -13.05 -21.29 -18.24
C ARG A 151 -12.00 -22.40 -18.11
N GLU A 152 -10.84 -22.06 -17.62
CA GLU A 152 -9.83 -23.03 -17.24
C GLU A 152 -10.21 -23.63 -15.87
N PRO A 153 -9.75 -24.86 -15.54
CA PRO A 153 -10.03 -25.48 -14.26
C PRO A 153 -9.55 -24.58 -13.10
N ILE A 154 -10.30 -24.58 -12.01
CA ILE A 154 -9.95 -23.83 -10.81
C ILE A 154 -8.69 -24.45 -10.22
N SER A 155 -7.64 -23.63 -10.08
CA SER A 155 -6.37 -24.00 -9.47
C SER A 155 -5.92 -22.93 -8.47
N LEU A 156 -5.05 -23.27 -7.55
CA LEU A 156 -4.52 -22.32 -6.55
C LEU A 156 -3.81 -21.14 -7.21
N ASP A 157 -3.12 -21.37 -8.33
CA ASP A 157 -2.40 -20.35 -9.12
C ASP A 157 -3.32 -19.25 -9.69
N ARG A 158 -4.62 -19.45 -9.69
CA ARG A 158 -5.59 -18.45 -10.11
C ARG A 158 -6.02 -17.49 -9.00
N PHE A 159 -5.76 -17.83 -7.75
CA PHE A 159 -6.03 -17.00 -6.58
C PHE A 159 -4.76 -16.32 -6.05
N ILE A 160 -3.64 -17.02 -6.12
CA ILE A 160 -2.32 -16.56 -5.67
C ILE A 160 -1.32 -16.94 -6.76
N LEU A 161 -0.57 -15.96 -7.27
CA LEU A 161 0.47 -16.20 -8.27
C LEU A 161 1.62 -17.01 -7.66
N LEU A 162 1.65 -18.33 -7.87
CA LEU A 162 2.63 -19.23 -7.26
C LEU A 162 4.08 -18.85 -7.60
N LYS A 163 4.34 -18.44 -8.85
CA LYS A 163 5.66 -17.95 -9.28
C LYS A 163 6.06 -16.64 -8.59
N GLY A 164 5.09 -15.89 -8.08
CA GLY A 164 5.29 -14.64 -7.34
C GLY A 164 5.51 -14.83 -5.84
N ILE A 165 5.28 -16.03 -5.28
CA ILE A 165 5.41 -16.28 -3.83
C ILE A 165 6.76 -15.82 -3.28
N PRO A 166 7.93 -16.12 -3.88
CA PRO A 166 9.20 -15.64 -3.36
C PRO A 166 9.25 -14.11 -3.27
N ALA A 167 8.77 -13.39 -4.28
CA ALA A 167 8.68 -11.94 -4.25
C ALA A 167 7.67 -11.45 -3.19
N GLY A 168 6.57 -12.17 -3.01
CA GLY A 168 5.55 -11.92 -1.97
C GLY A 168 6.12 -12.01 -0.57
N ILE A 169 6.93 -13.02 -0.27
CA ILE A 169 7.61 -13.18 1.03
C ILE A 169 8.57 -12.02 1.29
N SER A 170 9.39 -11.64 0.30
CA SER A 170 10.29 -10.49 0.43
C SER A 170 9.52 -9.19 0.70
N LEU A 171 8.44 -8.96 -0.04
CA LEU A 171 7.59 -7.79 0.14
C LEU A 171 6.87 -7.78 1.50
N LEU A 172 6.39 -8.93 1.96
CA LEU A 172 5.77 -9.10 3.27
C LEU A 172 6.75 -8.74 4.39
N LEU A 173 7.97 -9.28 4.35
CA LEU A 173 9.02 -8.96 5.33
C LEU A 173 9.36 -7.47 5.35
N LEU A 174 9.38 -6.82 4.19
CA LEU A 174 9.62 -5.39 4.05
C LEU A 174 8.44 -4.55 4.58
N SER A 175 7.22 -5.01 4.41
CA SER A 175 6.02 -4.26 4.82
C SER A 175 5.74 -4.31 6.31
N ILE A 176 6.32 -5.26 7.05
CA ILE A 176 6.23 -5.32 8.53
C ILE A 176 6.79 -4.04 9.16
N PRO A 177 8.06 -3.63 8.95
CA PRO A 177 8.58 -2.40 9.53
C PRO A 177 7.89 -1.13 8.99
N TYR A 178 7.35 -1.15 7.77
CA TYR A 178 6.51 -0.07 7.28
C TYR A 178 5.23 0.07 8.12
N GLY A 179 4.55 -1.03 8.40
CA GLY A 179 3.36 -1.07 9.26
C GLY A 179 3.65 -0.59 10.69
N MET A 180 4.82 -0.94 11.25
CA MET A 180 5.29 -0.40 12.53
C MET A 180 5.46 1.11 12.47
N THR A 181 6.09 1.63 11.42
CA THR A 181 6.37 3.06 11.25
C THR A 181 5.09 3.87 11.13
N THR A 182 4.15 3.46 10.30
CA THR A 182 2.90 4.21 10.08
C THR A 182 2.03 4.30 11.33
N ASN A 183 2.17 3.37 12.27
CA ASN A 183 1.35 3.35 13.49
C ASN A 183 2.06 3.90 14.72
N TYR A 184 3.37 3.75 14.84
CA TYR A 184 4.07 3.99 16.10
C TYR A 184 5.15 5.07 16.05
N VAL A 185 5.51 5.62 14.89
CA VAL A 185 6.59 6.61 14.78
C VAL A 185 6.31 7.89 15.57
N ALA A 186 5.05 8.32 15.65
CA ALA A 186 4.66 9.47 16.47
C ALA A 186 4.82 9.20 17.98
N MET A 187 4.53 7.98 18.41
CA MET A 187 4.73 7.55 19.81
C MET A 187 6.22 7.45 20.13
N TYR A 188 7.01 6.92 19.20
CA TYR A 188 8.46 6.86 19.33
C TYR A 188 9.09 8.25 19.46
N ALA A 189 8.70 9.20 18.62
CA ALA A 189 9.17 10.57 18.69
C ALA A 189 8.90 11.21 20.06
N LYS A 190 7.71 10.98 20.62
CA LYS A 190 7.38 11.42 21.99
C LYS A 190 8.22 10.72 23.04
N GLN A 191 8.44 9.40 22.91
CA GLN A 191 9.26 8.62 23.84
C GLN A 191 10.69 9.15 23.93
N ILE A 192 11.30 9.50 22.80
CA ILE A 192 12.68 10.03 22.78
C ILE A 192 12.77 11.53 23.03
N GLY A 193 11.65 12.24 23.18
CA GLY A 193 11.62 13.67 23.55
C GLY A 193 11.79 14.64 22.37
N ILE A 194 11.41 14.25 21.15
CA ILE A 194 11.35 15.18 20.01
C ILE A 194 10.13 16.09 20.16
N ASN A 195 10.39 17.40 20.36
CA ASN A 195 9.37 18.43 20.58
C ASN A 195 8.74 18.97 19.27
N ALA A 196 9.22 18.54 18.11
CA ALA A 196 8.67 18.95 16.82
C ALA A 196 7.34 18.24 16.52
N THR A 197 6.49 18.88 15.70
CA THR A 197 5.22 18.27 15.27
C THR A 197 5.48 16.99 14.48
N THR A 198 5.19 15.85 15.10
CA THR A 198 5.51 14.51 14.56
C THR A 198 4.79 14.20 13.25
N GLY A 199 3.69 14.89 12.96
CA GLY A 199 3.00 14.81 11.66
C GLY A 199 3.89 15.14 10.45
N PHE A 200 4.90 15.99 10.63
CA PHE A 200 5.87 16.29 9.57
C PHE A 200 6.69 15.08 9.12
N PHE A 201 6.83 14.05 9.97
CA PHE A 201 7.45 12.80 9.56
C PHE A 201 6.75 12.20 8.31
N PHE A 202 5.43 12.12 8.35
CA PHE A 202 4.64 11.62 7.22
C PHE A 202 4.68 12.54 6.02
N THR A 203 4.77 13.85 6.23
CA THR A 203 4.93 14.84 5.15
C THR A 203 6.25 14.64 4.43
N PHE A 204 7.37 14.53 5.14
CA PHE A 204 8.68 14.26 4.54
C PHE A 204 8.73 12.89 3.85
N MET A 205 8.13 11.87 4.46
CA MET A 205 8.01 10.55 3.85
C MET A 205 7.18 10.60 2.55
N ALA A 206 6.07 11.32 2.54
CA ALA A 206 5.23 11.50 1.35
C ALA A 206 5.97 12.25 0.23
N ILE A 207 6.72 13.30 0.57
CA ILE A 207 7.56 14.04 -0.38
C ILE A 207 8.62 13.11 -0.99
N GLY A 208 9.32 12.32 -0.18
CA GLY A 208 10.29 11.33 -0.64
C GLY A 208 9.67 10.32 -1.60
N MET A 209 8.51 9.77 -1.26
CA MET A 209 7.75 8.86 -2.13
C MET A 209 7.34 9.53 -3.45
N ALA A 210 6.85 10.76 -3.40
CA ALA A 210 6.39 11.46 -4.60
C ALA A 210 7.53 11.72 -5.57
N ILE A 211 8.63 12.29 -5.07
CA ILE A 211 9.81 12.59 -5.90
C ILE A 211 10.39 11.31 -6.51
N SER A 212 10.59 10.29 -5.69
CA SER A 212 11.24 9.05 -6.13
C SER A 212 10.41 8.28 -7.16
N ARG A 213 9.08 8.29 -7.08
CA ARG A 213 8.19 7.62 -8.04
C ARG A 213 8.26 8.21 -9.45
N ILE A 214 8.49 9.51 -9.58
CA ILE A 214 8.63 10.17 -10.88
C ILE A 214 9.83 9.61 -11.66
N PHE A 215 10.94 9.32 -10.96
CA PHE A 215 12.17 8.84 -11.58
C PHE A 215 12.24 7.33 -11.68
N SER A 216 11.78 6.61 -10.65
CA SER A 216 11.91 5.16 -10.55
C SER A 216 11.16 4.41 -11.65
N GLY A 217 9.98 4.89 -12.04
CA GLY A 217 9.19 4.27 -13.10
C GLY A 217 9.95 4.15 -14.42
N LYS A 218 10.66 5.21 -14.82
CA LYS A 218 11.50 5.20 -16.03
C LYS A 218 12.68 4.23 -15.95
N ILE A 219 13.28 4.06 -14.75
CA ILE A 219 14.39 3.11 -14.54
C ILE A 219 13.87 1.68 -14.58
N VAL A 220 12.70 1.43 -14.02
CA VAL A 220 11.99 0.14 -14.07
C VAL A 220 11.69 -0.24 -15.51
N ASP A 221 11.18 0.68 -16.33
CA ASP A 221 10.87 0.45 -17.75
C ASP A 221 12.11 0.15 -18.61
N ARG A 222 13.30 0.56 -18.17
CA ARG A 222 14.59 0.18 -18.77
C ARG A 222 15.04 -1.26 -18.39
N GLY A 223 14.19 -2.03 -17.74
CA GLY A 223 14.49 -3.42 -17.35
C GLY A 223 15.33 -3.58 -16.08
N LYS A 224 15.63 -2.49 -15.35
CA LYS A 224 16.46 -2.52 -14.14
C LYS A 224 15.65 -2.78 -12.85
N ILE A 225 14.60 -3.58 -12.93
CA ILE A 225 13.62 -3.81 -11.85
C ILE A 225 14.30 -4.31 -10.58
N THR A 226 15.11 -5.37 -10.68
CA THR A 226 15.77 -5.97 -9.52
C THR A 226 16.80 -5.04 -8.88
N GLN A 227 17.50 -4.24 -9.68
CA GLN A 227 18.46 -3.24 -9.20
C GLN A 227 17.77 -2.13 -8.40
N VAL A 228 16.60 -1.65 -8.90
CA VAL A 228 15.80 -0.64 -8.22
C VAL A 228 15.29 -1.15 -6.88
N ILE A 229 14.80 -2.39 -6.84
CA ILE A 229 14.33 -3.00 -5.58
C ILE A 229 15.48 -3.18 -4.60
N SER A 230 16.63 -3.69 -5.05
CA SER A 230 17.81 -3.84 -4.19
C SER A 230 18.27 -2.50 -3.62
N ALA A 231 18.38 -1.46 -4.47
CA ALA A 231 18.75 -0.12 -4.01
C ALA A 231 17.79 0.43 -2.96
N GLY A 232 16.47 0.24 -3.17
CA GLY A 232 15.44 0.60 -2.20
C GLY A 232 15.58 -0.14 -0.88
N LEU A 233 15.85 -1.45 -0.92
CA LEU A 233 16.06 -2.27 0.28
C LEU A 233 17.28 -1.80 1.08
N TYR A 234 18.41 -1.51 0.42
CA TYR A 234 19.60 -0.95 1.09
C TYR A 234 19.28 0.39 1.79
N LEU A 235 18.56 1.27 1.09
CA LEU A 235 18.19 2.57 1.64
C LEU A 235 17.25 2.43 2.85
N VAL A 236 16.29 1.51 2.79
CA VAL A 236 15.35 1.27 3.89
C VAL A 236 16.04 0.61 5.10
N VAL A 237 16.96 -0.34 4.89
CA VAL A 237 17.79 -0.90 5.97
C VAL A 237 18.56 0.20 6.68
N PHE A 238 19.28 1.03 5.93
CA PHE A 238 20.03 2.16 6.49
C PHE A 238 19.13 3.11 7.28
N SER A 239 17.96 3.43 6.73
CA SER A 239 16.98 4.31 7.37
C SER A 239 16.46 3.76 8.69
N PHE A 240 16.14 2.47 8.77
CA PHE A 240 15.67 1.87 10.03
C PHE A 240 16.75 1.77 11.09
N PHE A 241 18.01 1.56 10.70
CA PHE A 241 19.12 1.64 11.65
C PHE A 241 19.28 3.06 12.21
N LEU A 242 19.23 4.08 11.36
CA LEU A 242 19.28 5.47 11.80
C LEU A 242 18.08 5.81 12.69
N LEU A 243 16.88 5.32 12.35
CA LEU A 243 15.69 5.55 13.16
C LEU A 243 15.84 4.92 14.56
N SER A 244 16.33 3.69 14.65
CA SER A 244 16.63 3.03 15.92
C SER A 244 17.72 3.80 16.71
N ALA A 245 18.73 4.33 16.04
CA ALA A 245 19.81 5.07 16.67
C ALA A 245 19.41 6.45 17.20
N CYS A 246 18.24 7.00 16.85
CA CYS A 246 17.78 8.30 17.32
C CYS A 246 17.73 8.39 18.86
N VAL A 247 17.46 7.29 19.57
CA VAL A 247 17.46 7.24 21.04
C VAL A 247 18.84 7.58 21.64
N TYR A 248 19.91 7.27 20.95
CA TYR A 248 21.29 7.61 21.38
C TYR A 248 21.69 9.03 20.94
N LEU A 249 21.21 9.47 19.78
CA LEU A 249 21.48 10.83 19.27
C LEU A 249 20.83 11.92 20.10
N ILE A 250 19.66 11.66 20.69
CA ILE A 250 18.94 12.64 21.51
C ILE A 250 19.74 13.04 22.76
N SER A 251 20.43 12.08 23.39
CA SER A 251 21.28 12.32 24.55
C SER A 251 22.55 13.12 24.22
N TRP A 252 22.99 13.11 22.96
CA TRP A 252 24.13 13.91 22.51
C TRP A 252 23.70 15.32 22.08
N ASN A 253 22.71 15.45 21.19
CA ASN A 253 22.19 16.73 20.72
C ASN A 253 20.78 16.59 20.16
N ASN A 254 19.82 17.28 20.78
CA ASN A 254 18.41 17.23 20.40
C ASN A 254 18.18 17.76 18.96
N MET A 255 18.88 18.81 18.56
CA MET A 255 18.75 19.38 17.20
C MET A 255 19.23 18.39 16.13
N VAL A 256 20.38 17.76 16.37
CA VAL A 256 20.92 16.73 15.46
C VAL A 256 19.97 15.54 15.36
N CYS A 257 19.45 15.06 16.48
CA CYS A 257 18.47 13.98 16.51
C CYS A 257 17.20 14.34 15.69
N THR A 258 16.68 15.54 15.87
CA THR A 258 15.49 16.02 15.13
C THR A 258 15.73 16.07 13.62
N ILE A 259 16.89 16.60 13.20
CA ILE A 259 17.28 16.65 11.79
C ILE A 259 17.39 15.22 11.22
N VAL A 260 18.07 14.31 11.93
CA VAL A 260 18.22 12.91 11.51
C VAL A 260 16.87 12.23 11.41
N PHE A 261 15.98 12.42 12.39
CA PHE A 261 14.64 11.82 12.42
C PHE A 261 13.81 12.20 11.18
N PHE A 262 13.78 13.48 10.81
CA PHE A 262 13.05 13.92 9.60
C PHE A 262 13.77 13.56 8.30
N SER A 263 15.10 13.53 8.31
CA SER A 263 15.88 13.03 7.16
C SER A 263 15.60 11.55 6.90
N VAL A 264 15.49 10.74 7.95
CA VAL A 264 15.11 9.33 7.86
C VAL A 264 13.71 9.18 7.26
N ALA A 265 12.76 10.04 7.61
CA ALA A 265 11.43 10.03 6.99
C ALA A 265 11.51 10.21 5.47
N LEU A 266 12.30 11.19 5.02
CA LEU A 266 12.54 11.43 3.59
C LEU A 266 13.19 10.21 2.92
N LEU A 267 14.23 9.63 3.52
CA LEU A 267 14.94 8.45 3.00
C LEU A 267 14.04 7.22 2.92
N LEU A 268 13.22 6.95 3.96
CA LEU A 268 12.20 5.91 3.93
C LEU A 268 11.20 6.14 2.80
N GLY A 269 10.76 7.39 2.62
CA GLY A 269 9.89 7.78 1.52
C GLY A 269 10.50 7.49 0.16
N VAL A 270 11.76 7.84 -0.06
CA VAL A 270 12.49 7.53 -1.30
C VAL A 270 12.59 6.02 -1.48
N GLY A 271 13.02 5.27 -0.47
CA GLY A 271 13.17 3.82 -0.54
C GLY A 271 11.88 3.09 -0.89
N PHE A 272 10.80 3.35 -0.18
CA PHE A 272 9.49 2.77 -0.48
C PHE A 272 8.93 3.26 -1.81
N GLY A 273 9.14 4.55 -2.13
CA GLY A 273 8.65 5.15 -3.37
C GLY A 273 9.22 4.50 -4.63
N ILE A 274 10.51 4.15 -4.65
CA ILE A 274 11.13 3.44 -5.79
C ILE A 274 10.71 1.98 -5.84
N MET A 275 10.51 1.33 -4.70
CA MET A 275 10.21 -0.10 -4.65
C MET A 275 8.77 -0.45 -5.06
N PHE A 276 7.78 0.37 -4.71
CA PHE A 276 6.38 0.07 -5.01
C PHE A 276 6.10 -0.22 -6.50
N PRO A 277 6.41 0.69 -7.44
CA PRO A 277 6.19 0.39 -8.86
C PRO A 277 7.08 -0.74 -9.36
N ALA A 278 8.28 -0.90 -8.81
CA ALA A 278 9.20 -1.97 -9.19
C ALA A 278 8.67 -3.36 -8.79
N TYR A 279 8.22 -3.54 -7.54
CA TYR A 279 7.58 -4.80 -7.12
C TYR A 279 6.31 -5.10 -7.93
N ASN A 280 5.44 -4.10 -8.10
CA ASN A 280 4.23 -4.29 -8.90
C ASN A 280 4.56 -4.77 -10.31
N THR A 281 5.52 -4.11 -10.98
CA THR A 281 5.98 -4.52 -12.32
C THR A 281 6.61 -5.91 -12.31
N LEU A 282 7.36 -6.26 -11.26
CA LEU A 282 7.96 -7.60 -11.09
C LEU A 282 6.87 -8.68 -11.06
N PHE A 283 5.83 -8.52 -10.26
CA PHE A 283 4.71 -9.46 -10.19
C PHE A 283 3.99 -9.59 -11.53
N VAL A 284 3.73 -8.48 -12.20
CA VAL A 284 3.06 -8.46 -13.51
C VAL A 284 3.90 -9.14 -14.60
N ASN A 285 5.23 -9.00 -14.53
CA ASN A 285 6.13 -9.64 -15.49
C ASN A 285 6.30 -11.15 -15.27
N LEU A 286 6.01 -11.65 -14.08
CA LEU A 286 5.97 -13.08 -13.79
C LEU A 286 4.66 -13.75 -14.22
N ALA A 287 3.61 -12.95 -14.49
CA ALA A 287 2.29 -13.44 -14.81
C ALA A 287 1.98 -13.33 -16.32
N PRO A 288 1.26 -14.31 -16.91
CA PRO A 288 0.70 -14.16 -18.23
C PRO A 288 -0.36 -13.04 -18.26
N ASN A 289 -0.72 -12.56 -19.45
CA ASN A 289 -1.72 -11.50 -19.61
C ASN A 289 -3.08 -11.86 -19.00
N SER A 290 -3.40 -13.16 -18.96
CA SER A 290 -4.63 -13.71 -18.37
C SER A 290 -4.67 -13.71 -16.84
N GLN A 291 -3.50 -13.51 -16.17
CA GLN A 291 -3.38 -13.56 -14.70
C GLN A 291 -2.86 -12.24 -14.10
N ARG A 292 -3.05 -11.11 -14.77
CA ARG A 292 -2.62 -9.80 -14.26
C ARG A 292 -3.37 -9.39 -12.99
N GLY A 293 -4.66 -9.73 -12.90
CA GLY A 293 -5.46 -9.50 -11.70
C GLY A 293 -4.93 -10.31 -10.53
N THR A 294 -4.63 -11.60 -10.74
CA THR A 294 -4.02 -12.47 -9.74
C THR A 294 -2.63 -11.96 -9.29
N ALA A 295 -1.80 -11.48 -10.22
CA ALA A 295 -0.49 -10.90 -9.91
C ALA A 295 -0.61 -9.66 -9.01
N THR A 296 -1.49 -8.74 -9.38
CA THR A 296 -1.77 -7.52 -8.60
C THR A 296 -2.35 -7.84 -7.23
N SER A 297 -3.29 -8.79 -7.17
CA SER A 297 -3.88 -9.25 -5.92
C SER A 297 -2.83 -9.84 -4.98
N THR A 298 -1.94 -10.70 -5.49
CA THR A 298 -0.86 -11.32 -4.70
C THR A 298 0.11 -10.26 -4.16
N TYR A 299 0.48 -9.29 -4.99
CA TYR A 299 1.29 -8.14 -4.59
C TYR A 299 0.66 -7.36 -3.43
N LEU A 300 -0.60 -6.93 -3.59
CA LEU A 300 -1.30 -6.13 -2.58
C LEU A 300 -1.60 -6.92 -1.30
N THR A 301 -1.93 -8.20 -1.41
CA THR A 301 -2.15 -9.08 -0.25
C THR A 301 -0.87 -9.23 0.57
N SER A 302 0.28 -9.49 -0.09
CA SER A 302 1.58 -9.60 0.60
C SER A 302 1.93 -8.32 1.36
N TRP A 303 1.66 -7.16 0.75
CA TRP A 303 1.89 -5.86 1.36
C TRP A 303 1.01 -5.63 2.60
N ASP A 304 -0.30 -5.83 2.50
CA ASP A 304 -1.23 -5.57 3.59
C ASP A 304 -1.10 -6.54 4.76
N VAL A 305 -0.84 -7.83 4.47
CA VAL A 305 -0.58 -8.82 5.52
C VAL A 305 0.65 -8.41 6.33
N GLY A 306 1.72 -7.98 5.67
CA GLY A 306 2.91 -7.50 6.37
C GLY A 306 2.66 -6.25 7.21
N ILE A 307 1.89 -5.27 6.71
CA ILE A 307 1.47 -4.10 7.50
C ILE A 307 0.71 -4.54 8.76
N GLY A 308 -0.25 -5.45 8.62
CA GLY A 308 -1.02 -5.98 9.74
C GLY A 308 -0.14 -6.68 10.79
N ILE A 309 0.79 -7.52 10.35
CA ILE A 309 1.78 -8.15 11.24
C ILE A 309 2.64 -7.08 11.92
N GLY A 310 3.05 -6.04 11.18
CA GLY A 310 3.87 -4.92 11.70
C GLY A 310 3.17 -4.14 12.81
N MET A 311 1.86 -3.90 12.67
CA MET A 311 1.06 -3.26 13.73
C MET A 311 1.06 -4.09 15.03
N LEU A 312 0.89 -5.40 14.90
CA LEU A 312 0.84 -6.29 16.07
C LEU A 312 2.22 -6.45 16.72
N THR A 313 3.24 -6.75 15.90
CA THR A 313 4.61 -6.97 16.40
C THR A 313 5.25 -5.71 16.95
N GLY A 314 5.04 -4.56 16.28
CA GLY A 314 5.55 -3.27 16.75
C GLY A 314 4.96 -2.85 18.08
N GLY A 315 3.64 -3.00 18.26
CA GLY A 315 2.96 -2.75 19.53
C GLY A 315 3.45 -3.68 20.64
N TYR A 316 3.55 -4.97 20.37
CA TYR A 316 4.04 -5.96 21.34
C TYR A 316 5.48 -5.68 21.79
N ILE A 317 6.40 -5.42 20.84
CA ILE A 317 7.80 -5.14 21.19
C ILE A 317 7.90 -3.84 22.00
N ALA A 318 7.12 -2.82 21.66
CA ALA A 318 7.11 -1.55 22.39
C ALA A 318 6.55 -1.68 23.80
N GLU A 319 5.58 -2.58 24.02
CA GLU A 319 5.01 -2.86 25.35
C GLU A 319 5.99 -3.63 26.23
N VAL A 320 6.66 -4.67 25.69
CA VAL A 320 7.62 -5.51 26.44
C VAL A 320 8.99 -4.84 26.57
N SER A 321 9.33 -3.90 25.68
CA SER A 321 10.64 -3.28 25.62
C SER A 321 10.50 -1.78 25.29
N THR A 322 11.03 -1.34 24.15
CA THR A 322 11.07 0.06 23.71
C THR A 322 10.90 0.17 22.20
N PHE A 323 10.47 1.35 21.70
CA PHE A 323 10.28 1.55 20.25
C PHE A 323 11.59 1.53 19.45
N ASP A 324 12.73 1.95 20.02
CA ASP A 324 14.03 1.84 19.34
C ASP A 324 14.39 0.39 19.03
N LYS A 325 14.08 -0.56 19.93
CA LYS A 325 14.28 -1.99 19.70
C LYS A 325 13.28 -2.54 18.68
N ALA A 326 12.06 -2.01 18.63
CA ALA A 326 11.11 -2.36 17.58
C ALA A 326 11.65 -1.93 16.20
N TYR A 327 12.23 -0.72 16.08
CA TYR A 327 12.85 -0.28 14.81
C TYR A 327 14.14 -1.03 14.50
N LEU A 328 14.93 -1.44 15.49
CA LEU A 328 16.08 -2.34 15.28
C LEU A 328 15.62 -3.70 14.72
N PHE A 329 14.56 -4.26 15.28
CA PHE A 329 13.93 -5.48 14.75
C PHE A 329 13.46 -5.27 13.31
N GLY A 330 12.84 -4.12 13.00
CA GLY A 330 12.45 -3.74 11.64
C GLY A 330 13.64 -3.67 10.68
N ALA A 331 14.77 -3.12 11.12
CA ALA A 331 16.02 -3.10 10.36
C ALA A 331 16.53 -4.54 10.07
N CYS A 332 16.53 -5.41 11.07
CA CYS A 332 16.93 -6.82 10.91
C CYS A 332 16.01 -7.56 9.93
N LEU A 333 14.69 -7.38 10.04
CA LEU A 333 13.73 -7.96 9.08
C LEU A 333 13.97 -7.46 7.65
N THR A 334 14.27 -6.18 7.49
CA THR A 334 14.58 -5.63 6.16
C THR A 334 15.89 -6.20 5.60
N ILE A 335 16.90 -6.46 6.44
CA ILE A 335 18.11 -7.18 6.03
C ILE A 335 17.76 -8.59 5.55
N VAL A 336 16.94 -9.32 6.29
CA VAL A 336 16.50 -10.67 5.88
C VAL A 336 15.75 -10.59 4.54
N SER A 337 14.86 -9.62 4.37
CA SER A 337 14.19 -9.38 3.08
C SER A 337 15.18 -9.08 1.96
N MET A 338 16.18 -8.25 2.21
CA MET A 338 17.22 -7.87 1.25
C MET A 338 18.07 -9.06 0.82
N LEU A 339 18.55 -9.85 1.77
CA LEU A 339 19.33 -11.06 1.49
C LEU A 339 18.50 -12.09 0.73
N TYR A 340 17.27 -12.30 1.15
CA TYR A 340 16.34 -13.19 0.47
C TYR A 340 15.99 -12.71 -0.95
N PHE A 341 15.79 -11.40 -1.12
CA PHE A 341 15.52 -10.81 -2.43
C PHE A 341 16.70 -11.05 -3.39
N ASN A 342 17.91 -10.66 -2.97
CA ASN A 342 19.09 -10.76 -3.83
C ASN A 342 19.51 -12.23 -4.07
N GLY A 343 19.39 -13.11 -3.07
CA GLY A 343 19.80 -14.50 -3.17
C GLY A 343 18.80 -15.43 -3.86
N LYS A 344 17.52 -15.15 -3.76
CA LYS A 344 16.47 -16.05 -4.27
C LYS A 344 15.49 -15.38 -5.23
N VAL A 345 14.98 -14.20 -4.89
CA VAL A 345 13.92 -13.55 -5.68
C VAL A 345 14.45 -13.04 -7.01
N ALA A 346 15.56 -12.29 -7.02
CA ALA A 346 16.12 -11.73 -8.24
C ALA A 346 16.57 -12.82 -9.24
N PRO A 347 17.29 -13.90 -8.84
CA PRO A 347 17.58 -15.01 -9.75
C PRO A 347 16.32 -15.71 -10.28
N ASN A 348 15.33 -15.96 -9.40
CA ASN A 348 14.07 -16.56 -9.79
C ASN A 348 13.30 -15.70 -10.81
N TYR A 349 13.29 -14.37 -10.60
CA TYR A 349 12.69 -13.43 -11.53
C TYR A 349 13.35 -13.48 -12.90
N HIS A 350 14.69 -13.40 -12.97
CA HIS A 350 15.42 -13.46 -14.24
C HIS A 350 15.18 -14.76 -15.02
N LYS A 351 14.99 -15.88 -14.29
CA LYS A 351 14.70 -17.20 -14.90
C LYS A 351 13.26 -17.32 -15.40
N ASN A 352 12.29 -16.72 -14.71
CA ASN A 352 10.86 -16.97 -14.93
C ASN A 352 10.08 -15.77 -15.51
N LYS A 353 10.72 -14.61 -15.69
CA LYS A 353 10.07 -13.46 -16.30
C LYS A 353 9.60 -13.76 -17.71
N LEU A 354 8.38 -13.31 -18.02
CA LEU A 354 7.78 -13.49 -19.33
C LEU A 354 8.03 -12.30 -20.28
N ARG A 355 8.59 -11.21 -19.72
CA ARG A 355 8.86 -9.95 -20.43
C ARG A 355 10.11 -9.25 -19.90
#